data_8f722746153ee8d5460ab0f66d207007
#
_entry.id   8f722746153ee8d5460ab0f66d207007
#
_cell.length_a   1.000
_cell.length_b   1.000
_cell.length_c   1.000
_cell.angle_alpha   90.00
_cell.angle_beta   90.00
_cell.angle_gamma   90.00
#
_symmetry.space_group_name_H-M   'P 1'
#
loop_
_entity.id
_entity.type
_entity.pdbx_description
1 polymer ?
#
loop_
_entity_poly.entity_id
_entity_poly.type
_entity_poly.pdbx_seq_one_letter_code
_entity_poly.pdbx_strand_id
1 'polypeptide(L)'
;MADPTSHTTTAPWANPPNRSGRHLLRKILPWLLIIAVVALIVAGLWPKPIPVETGEVSRAPLTVTVLEEGKTRIRNRYIVAVPVAGMMKRVTLRPGDVVKAQETVITSIEPATTPLLDPRARQQAEAAVSLQVAASQRSQEMIKAAKLAWQRADAELQRISAEKTTGILSQSDRERIEADAAIKAAEVRAMEFEGQVREFELAQARAVLSRPAAQLTENLVEVKAPVSGVVLRVMQESEMIANAGLEILEIGDPTDLEVEAEILSRDAVTIRPGAEARIEQWGAGSPLTGKVRRIEPAAFTKVSSLGVEEQRVIVLIDLIQPPDEAKTLGDRFRVEARIATWHADDVLIVPSSGLFRENNAWKTYRVVNGIAHKTDVEIGHSDGRKSEVLAGLKAGDRVLLHPPDAVKDQSKVVEK
;
A
#
# COMPACT_ATOMS: atom_id res chain seq x y z
N MET A 1 -61.41 -127.61 -33.18
CA MET A 1 -61.69 -127.18 -34.53
C MET A 1 -61.29 -125.70 -34.63
N ALA A 2 -60.34 -125.44 -35.40
CA ALA A 2 -60.00 -124.24 -36.14
C ALA A 2 -59.77 -122.91 -35.35
N ASP A 3 -58.57 -122.59 -35.33
CA ASP A 3 -57.88 -121.34 -35.68
C ASP A 3 -58.66 -120.15 -36.23
N PRO A 4 -58.18 -118.96 -36.36
CA PRO A 4 -56.80 -118.50 -36.36
C PRO A 4 -56.48 -117.08 -35.69
N THR A 5 -55.28 -116.85 -35.38
CA THR A 5 -54.33 -115.75 -35.58
C THR A 5 -54.86 -114.30 -35.88
N SER A 6 -54.33 -113.37 -35.22
CA SER A 6 -53.90 -112.11 -35.80
C SER A 6 -52.82 -111.42 -34.95
N HIS A 7 -51.71 -111.18 -35.64
CA HIS A 7 -50.57 -110.41 -35.15
C HIS A 7 -50.88 -108.94 -35.07
N THR A 8 -50.43 -108.32 -34.06
CA THR A 8 -50.31 -106.87 -34.06
C THR A 8 -48.92 -106.43 -33.56
N THR A 9 -48.21 -105.90 -34.47
CA THR A 9 -46.86 -105.31 -34.32
C THR A 9 -46.85 -104.13 -33.47
N THR A 10 -46.03 -104.12 -32.44
CA THR A 10 -45.76 -102.94 -31.65
C THR A 10 -44.54 -102.23 -32.21
N ALA A 11 -44.69 -100.98 -32.58
CA ALA A 11 -43.61 -100.16 -33.02
C ALA A 11 -42.76 -99.57 -31.83
N PRO A 12 -41.44 -99.59 -31.93
CA PRO A 12 -40.55 -99.17 -30.83
C PRO A 12 -40.05 -97.77 -31.03
N TRP A 13 -40.85 -96.76 -30.69
CA TRP A 13 -40.28 -95.41 -30.55
C TRP A 13 -41.22 -94.47 -29.81
N ALA A 14 -41.08 -94.28 -28.55
CA ALA A 14 -41.58 -93.09 -27.83
C ALA A 14 -40.96 -93.06 -26.43
N ASN A 15 -39.72 -92.60 -26.35
CA ASN A 15 -39.18 -92.10 -25.11
C ASN A 15 -39.70 -90.68 -24.89
N PRO A 16 -40.34 -90.32 -23.74
CA PRO A 16 -40.71 -89.00 -23.46
C PRO A 16 -39.46 -88.21 -23.08
N PRO A 17 -39.31 -86.89 -23.48
CA PRO A 17 -38.17 -86.08 -23.16
C PRO A 17 -38.18 -85.76 -21.65
N ASN A 18 -37.01 -85.96 -21.04
CA ASN A 18 -36.72 -85.60 -19.63
C ASN A 18 -36.93 -84.08 -19.38
N ARG A 19 -37.97 -83.72 -18.70
CA ARG A 19 -38.38 -82.34 -18.39
C ARG A 19 -37.92 -81.88 -16.99
N SER A 20 -36.79 -82.35 -16.42
CA SER A 20 -36.37 -82.01 -15.07
C SER A 20 -35.56 -80.69 -14.94
N GLY A 21 -35.12 -80.05 -16.08
CA GLY A 21 -34.31 -78.83 -16.03
C GLY A 21 -35.09 -77.47 -15.89
N ARG A 22 -36.38 -77.46 -16.36
CA ARG A 22 -37.16 -76.21 -16.43
C ARG A 22 -37.77 -75.73 -15.09
N HIS A 23 -37.96 -76.65 -14.16
CA HIS A 23 -38.53 -76.28 -12.89
C HIS A 23 -37.55 -75.65 -11.86
N LEU A 24 -36.27 -76.04 -11.96
CA LEU A 24 -35.21 -75.41 -11.15
C LEU A 24 -34.93 -74.00 -11.66
N LEU A 25 -34.79 -73.79 -12.97
CA LEU A 25 -34.63 -72.44 -13.53
C LEU A 25 -35.79 -71.47 -13.17
N ARG A 26 -37.03 -71.97 -13.18
CA ARG A 26 -38.19 -71.17 -12.80
C ARG A 26 -38.23 -70.76 -11.32
N LYS A 27 -37.63 -71.49 -10.42
CA LYS A 27 -37.53 -71.18 -9.00
C LYS A 27 -36.33 -70.29 -8.68
N ILE A 28 -35.25 -70.36 -9.47
CA ILE A 28 -34.02 -69.58 -9.26
C ILE A 28 -34.13 -68.19 -9.95
N LEU A 29 -34.87 -68.10 -11.07
CA LEU A 29 -35.02 -66.86 -11.83
C LEU A 29 -35.54 -65.66 -11.01
N PRO A 30 -36.62 -65.83 -10.15
CA PRO A 30 -37.08 -64.71 -9.32
C PRO A 30 -36.05 -64.28 -8.25
N TRP A 31 -35.28 -65.21 -7.71
CA TRP A 31 -34.20 -64.88 -6.76
C TRP A 31 -33.03 -64.16 -7.43
N LEU A 32 -32.66 -64.56 -8.64
CA LEU A 32 -31.66 -63.85 -9.45
C LEU A 32 -32.13 -62.43 -9.82
N LEU A 33 -33.42 -62.30 -10.11
CA LEU A 33 -34.00 -60.98 -10.41
C LEU A 33 -34.02 -60.08 -9.17
N ILE A 34 -34.37 -60.62 -8.01
CA ILE A 34 -34.29 -59.92 -6.72
C ILE A 34 -32.87 -59.51 -6.41
N ILE A 35 -31.88 -60.41 -6.57
CA ILE A 35 -30.46 -60.11 -6.36
C ILE A 35 -29.99 -59.04 -7.35
N ALA A 36 -30.41 -59.13 -8.62
CA ALA A 36 -30.09 -58.14 -9.64
C ALA A 36 -30.68 -56.75 -9.31
N VAL A 37 -31.95 -56.71 -8.85
CA VAL A 37 -32.60 -55.48 -8.41
C VAL A 37 -31.93 -54.92 -7.17
N VAL A 38 -31.63 -55.76 -6.19
CA VAL A 38 -30.89 -55.32 -4.97
C VAL A 38 -29.47 -54.85 -5.34
N ALA A 39 -28.76 -55.55 -6.25
CA ALA A 39 -27.45 -55.10 -6.73
C ALA A 39 -27.56 -53.75 -7.48
N LEU A 40 -28.62 -53.54 -8.26
CA LEU A 40 -28.89 -52.30 -9.00
C LEU A 40 -29.24 -51.15 -8.07
N ILE A 41 -30.03 -51.43 -7.00
CA ILE A 41 -30.30 -50.47 -5.93
C ILE A 41 -29.05 -50.13 -5.14
N VAL A 42 -28.25 -51.10 -4.76
CA VAL A 42 -26.95 -50.88 -4.07
C VAL A 42 -25.98 -50.11 -4.96
N ALA A 43 -25.91 -50.44 -6.25
CA ALA A 43 -25.09 -49.70 -7.21
C ALA A 43 -25.60 -48.26 -7.44
N GLY A 44 -26.94 -48.04 -7.42
CA GLY A 44 -27.55 -46.70 -7.53
C GLY A 44 -27.43 -45.87 -6.26
N LEU A 45 -27.34 -46.52 -5.10
CA LEU A 45 -27.13 -45.88 -3.81
C LEU A 45 -25.63 -45.65 -3.50
N TRP A 46 -24.72 -46.13 -4.32
CA TRP A 46 -23.28 -45.87 -4.12
C TRP A 46 -23.03 -44.35 -4.27
N PRO A 47 -22.47 -43.71 -3.25
CA PRO A 47 -22.26 -42.25 -3.32
C PRO A 47 -21.33 -41.95 -4.50
N LYS A 48 -21.88 -41.21 -5.47
CA LYS A 48 -21.11 -40.69 -6.61
C LYS A 48 -20.07 -39.73 -6.08
N PRO A 49 -18.82 -39.79 -6.55
CA PRO A 49 -17.81 -38.84 -6.14
C PRO A 49 -18.23 -37.44 -6.55
N ILE A 50 -18.08 -36.49 -5.64
CA ILE A 50 -18.43 -35.09 -5.86
C ILE A 50 -17.28 -34.44 -6.63
N PRO A 51 -17.54 -33.82 -7.79
CA PRO A 51 -16.49 -33.09 -8.52
C PRO A 51 -16.10 -31.84 -7.75
N VAL A 52 -14.80 -31.67 -7.48
CA VAL A 52 -14.28 -30.57 -6.67
C VAL A 52 -13.00 -30.03 -7.30
N GLU A 53 -12.73 -28.75 -7.03
CA GLU A 53 -11.44 -28.14 -7.31
C GLU A 53 -10.53 -28.30 -6.10
N THR A 54 -9.25 -28.55 -6.35
CA THR A 54 -8.27 -28.69 -5.28
C THR A 54 -7.16 -27.66 -5.42
N GLY A 55 -6.59 -27.27 -4.28
CA GLY A 55 -5.40 -26.43 -4.20
C GLY A 55 -4.30 -27.16 -3.43
N GLU A 56 -3.08 -26.92 -3.81
CA GLU A 56 -1.92 -27.50 -3.15
C GLU A 56 -1.41 -26.60 -2.03
N VAL A 57 -1.05 -27.20 -0.91
CA VAL A 57 -0.35 -26.57 0.19
C VAL A 57 1.15 -26.59 -0.12
N SER A 58 1.72 -25.43 -0.31
CA SER A 58 3.13 -25.30 -0.72
C SER A 58 3.90 -24.33 0.17
N ARG A 59 5.22 -24.37 0.09
CA ARG A 59 6.05 -23.34 0.68
C ARG A 59 6.31 -22.24 -0.35
N ALA A 60 6.04 -21.01 0.05
CA ALA A 60 6.25 -19.85 -0.80
C ALA A 60 6.33 -18.55 0.05
N PRO A 61 6.84 -17.47 -0.52
CA PRO A 61 6.79 -16.18 0.15
C PRO A 61 5.33 -15.70 0.30
N LEU A 62 5.06 -15.10 1.45
CA LEU A 62 3.77 -14.47 1.74
C LEU A 62 4.01 -13.05 2.24
N THR A 63 3.35 -12.09 1.62
CA THR A 63 3.38 -10.68 2.02
C THR A 63 1.97 -10.23 2.32
N VAL A 64 1.74 -9.78 3.52
CA VAL A 64 0.48 -9.14 3.92
C VAL A 64 0.61 -7.64 3.69
N THR A 65 -0.37 -7.07 3.04
CA THR A 65 -0.36 -5.65 2.67
C THR A 65 -1.64 -4.96 3.08
N VAL A 66 -1.53 -3.68 3.41
CA VAL A 66 -2.67 -2.76 3.52
C VAL A 66 -2.69 -1.93 2.25
N LEU A 67 -3.87 -1.82 1.63
CA LEU A 67 -4.11 -1.00 0.46
C LEU A 67 -5.05 0.14 0.83
N GLU A 68 -4.58 1.36 0.67
CA GLU A 68 -5.35 2.55 0.97
C GLU A 68 -5.08 3.68 -0.03
N GLU A 69 -5.99 4.62 -0.06
CA GLU A 69 -5.88 5.79 -0.92
C GLU A 69 -4.82 6.76 -0.38
N GLY A 70 -4.07 7.35 -1.29
CA GLY A 70 -3.09 8.37 -1.01
C GLY A 70 -3.06 9.44 -2.09
N LYS A 71 -2.24 10.44 -1.86
CA LYS A 71 -1.96 11.49 -2.84
C LYS A 71 -0.46 11.79 -2.87
N THR A 72 0.04 12.16 -4.02
CA THR A 72 1.38 12.70 -4.14
C THR A 72 1.45 14.05 -3.43
N ARG A 73 2.59 14.33 -2.85
CA ARG A 73 2.86 15.59 -2.16
C ARG A 73 4.29 16.02 -2.45
N ILE A 74 4.46 17.27 -2.84
CA ILE A 74 5.78 17.88 -2.85
C ILE A 74 6.21 18.06 -1.40
N ARG A 75 7.39 17.53 -1.06
CA ARG A 75 7.90 17.49 0.32
C ARG A 75 8.04 18.88 0.93
N ASN A 76 8.68 19.77 0.19
CA ASN A 76 8.95 21.13 0.63
C ASN A 76 8.18 22.13 -0.23
N ARG A 77 7.22 22.79 0.37
CA ARG A 77 6.42 23.83 -0.26
C ARG A 77 6.65 25.16 0.46
N TYR A 78 6.79 26.20 -0.31
CA TYR A 78 7.07 27.54 0.18
C TYR A 78 5.99 28.49 -0.27
N ILE A 79 5.27 29.06 0.67
CA ILE A 79 4.29 30.09 0.40
C ILE A 79 5.00 31.43 0.45
N VAL A 80 4.94 32.16 -0.66
CA VAL A 80 5.44 33.52 -0.74
C VAL A 80 4.32 34.48 -0.42
N ALA A 81 4.54 35.32 0.58
CA ALA A 81 3.55 36.29 1.04
C ALA A 81 4.05 37.75 0.85
N VAL A 82 3.11 38.66 0.85
CA VAL A 82 3.33 40.12 0.80
C VAL A 82 4.14 40.56 2.02
N PRO A 83 5.34 41.13 1.84
CA PRO A 83 6.17 41.57 2.97
C PRO A 83 5.68 42.85 3.65
N VAL A 84 5.05 43.74 2.89
CA VAL A 84 4.59 45.07 3.39
C VAL A 84 3.26 45.43 2.77
N ALA A 85 2.41 46.14 3.50
CA ALA A 85 1.15 46.61 2.95
C ALA A 85 1.37 47.66 1.87
N GLY A 86 0.62 47.57 0.76
CA GLY A 86 0.72 48.50 -0.33
C GLY A 86 -0.05 48.04 -1.58
N MET A 87 0.14 48.74 -2.68
CA MET A 87 -0.39 48.35 -3.98
C MET A 87 0.52 47.28 -4.58
N MET A 88 0.07 46.04 -4.58
CA MET A 88 0.75 44.92 -5.23
C MET A 88 0.48 45.00 -6.72
N LYS A 89 1.53 44.94 -7.54
CA LYS A 89 1.42 44.88 -9.00
C LYS A 89 1.02 43.46 -9.43
N ARG A 90 0.52 43.36 -10.67
CA ARG A 90 0.09 42.06 -11.20
C ARG A 90 1.24 41.04 -11.18
N VAL A 91 0.94 39.82 -10.73
CA VAL A 91 1.82 38.66 -10.82
C VAL A 91 1.73 38.11 -12.23
N THR A 92 2.87 38.01 -12.92
CA THR A 92 2.95 37.51 -14.32
C THR A 92 3.26 36.02 -14.39
N LEU A 93 3.78 35.46 -13.29
CA LEU A 93 4.11 34.04 -13.19
C LEU A 93 2.85 33.18 -13.18
N ARG A 94 2.95 32.02 -13.80
CA ARG A 94 1.87 31.02 -13.89
C ARG A 94 2.28 29.71 -13.24
N PRO A 95 1.32 28.87 -12.83
CA PRO A 95 1.61 27.50 -12.41
C PRO A 95 2.40 26.77 -13.49
N GLY A 96 3.53 26.14 -13.11
CA GLY A 96 4.47 25.49 -14.00
C GLY A 96 5.72 26.31 -14.37
N ASP A 97 5.73 27.63 -14.11
CA ASP A 97 6.91 28.46 -14.39
C ASP A 97 8.05 28.14 -13.42
N VAL A 98 9.26 28.07 -13.95
CA VAL A 98 10.48 27.86 -13.18
C VAL A 98 10.95 29.16 -12.57
N VAL A 99 11.26 29.16 -11.29
CA VAL A 99 11.78 30.30 -10.55
C VAL A 99 13.14 29.99 -9.94
N LYS A 100 13.99 31.01 -9.83
CA LYS A 100 15.30 30.93 -9.20
C LYS A 100 15.36 31.81 -7.95
N ALA A 101 15.93 31.24 -6.90
CA ALA A 101 16.08 31.91 -5.62
C ALA A 101 16.78 33.28 -5.77
N GLN A 102 16.20 34.31 -5.17
CA GLN A 102 16.71 35.69 -5.12
C GLN A 102 16.88 36.38 -6.48
N GLU A 103 16.66 35.68 -7.60
CA GLU A 103 16.81 36.19 -8.97
C GLU A 103 15.45 36.55 -9.59
N THR A 104 14.48 35.64 -9.47
CA THR A 104 13.15 35.81 -10.08
C THR A 104 12.28 36.75 -9.25
N VAL A 105 11.86 37.85 -9.84
CA VAL A 105 10.90 38.80 -9.23
C VAL A 105 9.49 38.27 -9.46
N ILE A 106 8.75 38.04 -8.39
CA ILE A 106 7.37 37.56 -8.38
C ILE A 106 6.40 38.70 -8.64
N THR A 107 6.56 39.76 -7.86
CA THR A 107 5.78 40.99 -7.98
C THR A 107 6.56 42.15 -7.36
N SER A 108 6.08 43.34 -7.56
CA SER A 108 6.56 44.54 -6.90
C SER A 108 5.41 45.20 -6.10
N ILE A 109 5.73 45.72 -4.96
CA ILE A 109 4.76 46.37 -4.10
C ILE A 109 5.14 47.83 -3.98
N GLU A 110 4.20 48.70 -4.29
CA GLU A 110 4.26 50.09 -4.01
C GLU A 110 3.69 50.30 -2.58
N PRO A 111 4.56 50.56 -1.58
CA PRO A 111 4.10 50.66 -0.21
C PRO A 111 3.07 51.76 -0.04
N ALA A 112 2.00 51.49 0.69
CA ALA A 112 1.12 52.54 1.11
C ALA A 112 1.94 53.57 1.89
N THR A 113 1.79 54.86 1.59
CA THR A 113 2.40 55.92 2.35
C THR A 113 1.87 55.88 3.78
N THR A 114 2.58 55.16 4.63
CA THR A 114 2.21 55.03 6.03
C THR A 114 2.76 56.26 6.77
N PRO A 115 1.97 56.88 7.64
CA PRO A 115 2.52 57.89 8.56
C PRO A 115 3.68 57.29 9.32
N LEU A 116 4.66 58.10 9.66
CA LEU A 116 5.79 57.78 10.53
C LEU A 116 5.34 56.80 11.60
N LEU A 117 6.07 55.69 11.72
CA LEU A 117 5.85 54.76 12.84
C LEU A 117 5.82 55.56 14.10
N ASP A 118 4.70 55.56 14.81
CA ASP A 118 4.65 56.13 16.15
C ASP A 118 5.68 55.38 17.02
N PRO A 119 6.12 55.94 18.14
CA PRO A 119 7.14 55.34 18.99
C PRO A 119 6.78 53.89 19.42
N ARG A 120 5.47 53.56 19.53
CA ARG A 120 4.99 52.22 19.89
C ARG A 120 5.12 51.25 18.73
N ALA A 121 4.71 51.65 17.52
CA ALA A 121 4.84 50.86 16.33
C ALA A 121 6.31 50.55 16.01
N ARG A 122 7.20 51.56 16.25
CA ARG A 122 8.64 51.33 16.10
C ARG A 122 9.18 50.33 17.12
N GLN A 123 8.81 50.41 18.37
CA GLN A 123 9.20 49.42 19.39
C GLN A 123 8.69 48.01 19.06
N GLN A 124 7.46 47.91 18.55
CA GLN A 124 6.92 46.61 18.10
C GLN A 124 7.73 46.03 16.93
N ALA A 125 8.08 46.86 15.95
CA ALA A 125 8.91 46.44 14.82
C ALA A 125 10.33 46.02 15.26
N GLU A 126 10.94 46.74 16.22
CA GLU A 126 12.23 46.40 16.81
C GLU A 126 12.16 45.05 17.57
N ALA A 127 11.08 44.84 18.32
CA ALA A 127 10.83 43.56 18.99
C ALA A 127 10.63 42.41 17.99
N ALA A 128 9.90 42.67 16.90
CA ALA A 128 9.71 41.68 15.82
C ALA A 128 11.04 41.29 15.14
N VAL A 129 11.91 42.27 14.86
CA VAL A 129 13.26 42.00 14.35
C VAL A 129 14.07 41.17 15.34
N SER A 130 14.03 41.51 16.63
CA SER A 130 14.75 40.75 17.65
C SER A 130 14.29 39.32 17.75
N LEU A 131 12.98 39.07 17.61
CA LEU A 131 12.40 37.73 17.56
C LEU A 131 12.92 36.95 16.35
N GLN A 132 12.93 37.56 15.14
CA GLN A 132 13.40 36.91 13.93
C GLN A 132 14.91 36.69 13.92
N VAL A 133 15.71 37.58 14.55
CA VAL A 133 17.14 37.36 14.78
C VAL A 133 17.35 36.09 15.61
N ALA A 134 16.61 35.97 16.72
CA ALA A 134 16.72 34.78 17.58
C ALA A 134 16.28 33.49 16.84
N ALA A 135 15.21 33.60 16.05
CA ALA A 135 14.75 32.46 15.23
C ALA A 135 15.77 32.04 14.17
N SER A 136 16.38 33.00 13.46
CA SER A 136 17.45 32.75 12.48
C SER A 136 18.69 32.13 13.16
N GLN A 137 19.10 32.68 14.32
CA GLN A 137 20.23 32.10 15.07
C GLN A 137 19.96 30.66 15.50
N ARG A 138 18.75 30.40 16.01
CA ARG A 138 18.33 29.02 16.36
C ARG A 138 18.40 28.10 15.16
N SER A 139 17.88 28.52 14.00
CA SER A 139 17.94 27.74 12.77
C SER A 139 19.37 27.45 12.33
N GLN A 140 20.28 28.44 12.41
CA GLN A 140 21.69 28.27 12.12
C GLN A 140 22.36 27.21 13.03
N GLU A 141 22.04 27.22 14.33
CA GLU A 141 22.55 26.20 15.25
C GLU A 141 21.97 24.81 14.93
N MET A 142 20.71 24.72 14.52
CA MET A 142 20.10 23.46 14.06
C MET A 142 20.79 22.93 12.78
N ILE A 143 21.09 23.81 11.82
CA ILE A 143 21.87 23.47 10.62
C ILE A 143 23.24 22.93 11.01
N LYS A 144 23.96 23.61 11.93
CA LYS A 144 25.26 23.15 12.40
C LYS A 144 25.17 21.76 13.04
N ALA A 145 24.15 21.55 13.88
CA ALA A 145 23.95 20.25 14.53
C ALA A 145 23.63 19.15 13.50
N ALA A 146 22.76 19.41 12.52
CA ALA A 146 22.45 18.50 11.45
C ALA A 146 23.70 18.18 10.59
N LYS A 147 24.49 19.19 10.21
CA LYS A 147 25.76 19.01 9.50
C LYS A 147 26.74 18.13 10.27
N LEU A 148 26.85 18.34 11.57
CA LEU A 148 27.72 17.53 12.41
C LEU A 148 27.25 16.05 12.48
N ALA A 149 25.94 15.85 12.55
CA ALA A 149 25.35 14.52 12.53
C ALA A 149 25.62 13.83 11.18
N TRP A 150 25.39 14.55 10.07
CA TRP A 150 25.71 14.04 8.74
C TRP A 150 27.18 13.74 8.55
N GLN A 151 28.07 14.64 8.96
CA GLN A 151 29.53 14.42 8.85
C GLN A 151 29.98 13.15 9.60
N ARG A 152 29.36 12.84 10.76
CA ARG A 152 29.66 11.61 11.49
C ARG A 152 29.17 10.38 10.72
N ALA A 153 27.94 10.42 10.19
CA ALA A 153 27.38 9.31 9.41
C ALA A 153 28.14 9.10 8.10
N ASP A 154 28.55 10.18 7.42
CA ASP A 154 29.34 10.15 6.19
C ASP A 154 30.76 9.61 6.45
N ALA A 155 31.40 10.05 7.53
CA ALA A 155 32.72 9.51 7.93
C ALA A 155 32.67 8.02 8.24
N GLU A 156 31.60 7.54 8.85
CA GLU A 156 31.37 6.11 9.10
C GLU A 156 31.20 5.35 7.79
N LEU A 157 30.38 5.89 6.87
CA LEU A 157 30.18 5.34 5.53
C LEU A 157 31.51 5.29 4.75
N GLN A 158 32.31 6.37 4.77
CA GLN A 158 33.61 6.43 4.12
C GLN A 158 34.62 5.44 4.74
N ARG A 159 34.60 5.30 6.06
CA ARG A 159 35.45 4.33 6.77
C ARG A 159 35.12 2.90 6.29
N ILE A 160 33.85 2.53 6.23
CA ILE A 160 33.42 1.21 5.79
C ILE A 160 33.67 1.00 4.30
N SER A 161 33.52 2.05 3.48
CA SER A 161 33.81 2.00 2.05
C SER A 161 35.31 1.87 1.76
N ALA A 162 36.17 2.46 2.60
CA ALA A 162 37.63 2.38 2.50
C ALA A 162 38.20 1.06 3.00
N GLU A 163 37.57 0.44 3.99
CA GLU A 163 37.93 -0.90 4.49
C GLU A 163 37.47 -1.98 3.48
N LYS A 164 38.13 -2.05 2.33
CA LYS A 164 37.95 -3.08 1.29
C LYS A 164 38.25 -4.50 1.76
N THR A 165 38.48 -4.72 3.01
CA THR A 165 39.02 -5.98 3.51
C THR A 165 38.17 -6.53 4.65
N THR A 166 37.79 -7.79 4.45
CA THR A 166 37.24 -8.75 5.40
C THR A 166 35.80 -8.57 5.80
N GLY A 167 34.97 -9.48 5.30
CA GLY A 167 33.70 -10.05 5.65
C GLY A 167 33.11 -9.96 7.07
N ILE A 168 33.40 -8.88 7.80
CA ILE A 168 32.98 -8.68 9.19
C ILE A 168 31.62 -8.00 9.28
N LEU A 169 31.23 -7.19 8.28
CA LEU A 169 29.91 -6.54 8.24
C LEU A 169 28.96 -7.24 7.28
N SER A 170 27.75 -7.50 7.76
CA SER A 170 26.71 -8.06 6.92
C SER A 170 26.27 -7.06 5.84
N GLN A 171 25.68 -7.54 4.75
CA GLN A 171 25.13 -6.68 3.70
C GLN A 171 24.04 -5.74 4.27
N SER A 172 23.22 -6.25 5.16
CA SER A 172 22.18 -5.47 5.86
C SER A 172 22.75 -4.34 6.72
N ASP A 173 23.93 -4.52 7.34
CA ASP A 173 24.56 -3.46 8.11
C ASP A 173 25.12 -2.36 7.20
N ARG A 174 25.67 -2.73 6.05
CA ARG A 174 26.11 -1.75 5.04
C ARG A 174 24.96 -0.93 4.51
N GLU A 175 23.90 -1.57 4.07
CA GLU A 175 22.68 -0.91 3.58
C GLU A 175 22.08 0.03 4.64
N ARG A 176 22.13 -0.37 5.91
CA ARG A 176 21.66 0.48 7.02
C ARG A 176 22.52 1.73 7.20
N ILE A 177 23.84 1.63 7.08
CA ILE A 177 24.76 2.77 7.23
C ILE A 177 24.67 3.71 6.03
N GLU A 178 24.53 3.17 4.82
CA GLU A 178 24.27 3.97 3.61
C GLU A 178 22.94 4.74 3.73
N ALA A 179 21.89 4.06 4.19
CA ALA A 179 20.59 4.67 4.43
C ALA A 179 20.66 5.76 5.51
N ASP A 180 21.37 5.54 6.61
CA ASP A 180 21.54 6.55 7.67
C ASP A 180 22.26 7.79 7.15
N ALA A 181 23.37 7.63 6.41
CA ALA A 181 24.08 8.75 5.80
C ALA A 181 23.20 9.54 4.82
N ALA A 182 22.40 8.84 4.00
CA ALA A 182 21.45 9.47 3.08
C ALA A 182 20.33 10.23 3.81
N ILE A 183 19.79 9.65 4.89
CA ILE A 183 18.79 10.31 5.74
C ILE A 183 19.37 11.57 6.38
N LYS A 184 20.58 11.49 6.93
CA LYS A 184 21.25 12.65 7.54
C LYS A 184 21.58 13.74 6.52
N ALA A 185 21.94 13.36 5.29
CA ALA A 185 22.11 14.32 4.19
C ALA A 185 20.79 15.03 3.82
N ALA A 186 19.68 14.30 3.81
CA ALA A 186 18.37 14.88 3.57
C ALA A 186 17.93 15.82 4.73
N GLU A 187 18.19 15.45 5.98
CA GLU A 187 17.97 16.30 7.16
C GLU A 187 18.75 17.62 7.05
N VAL A 188 20.02 17.59 6.63
CA VAL A 188 20.82 18.82 6.41
C VAL A 188 20.15 19.71 5.38
N ARG A 189 19.77 19.16 4.21
CA ARG A 189 19.11 19.94 3.16
C ARG A 189 17.82 20.59 3.68
N ALA A 190 16.99 19.82 4.38
CA ALA A 190 15.76 20.35 4.98
C ALA A 190 16.01 21.49 5.95
N MET A 191 17.04 21.36 6.83
CA MET A 191 17.41 22.42 7.76
C MET A 191 18.01 23.65 7.06
N GLU A 192 18.76 23.47 5.98
CA GLU A 192 19.31 24.57 5.18
C GLU A 192 18.18 25.37 4.51
N PHE A 193 17.17 24.70 3.98
CA PHE A 193 15.98 25.36 3.43
C PHE A 193 15.20 26.11 4.53
N GLU A 194 14.99 25.49 5.69
CA GLU A 194 14.40 26.18 6.85
C GLU A 194 15.21 27.44 7.22
N GLY A 195 16.54 27.34 7.20
CA GLY A 195 17.44 28.48 7.43
C GLY A 195 17.24 29.62 6.46
N GLN A 196 17.10 29.32 5.17
CA GLN A 196 16.84 30.32 4.14
C GLN A 196 15.48 31.02 4.36
N VAL A 197 14.45 30.28 4.74
CA VAL A 197 13.14 30.86 5.10
C VAL A 197 13.30 31.83 6.28
N ARG A 198 14.00 31.45 7.35
CA ARG A 198 14.25 32.32 8.51
C ARG A 198 15.07 33.55 8.19
N GLU A 199 16.03 33.46 7.30
CA GLU A 199 16.80 34.62 6.82
C GLU A 199 15.91 35.57 6.03
N PHE A 200 15.01 35.05 5.19
CA PHE A 200 14.06 35.87 4.47
C PHE A 200 13.07 36.56 5.41
N GLU A 201 12.51 35.85 6.40
CA GLU A 201 11.63 36.44 7.43
C GLU A 201 12.35 37.55 8.22
N LEU A 202 13.64 37.34 8.52
CA LEU A 202 14.46 38.38 9.18
C LEU A 202 14.68 39.60 8.26
N ALA A 203 14.97 39.36 6.98
CA ALA A 203 15.13 40.44 6.01
C ALA A 203 13.81 41.22 5.85
N GLN A 204 12.68 40.56 5.85
CA GLN A 204 11.35 41.13 5.83
C GLN A 204 11.08 41.99 7.06
N ALA A 205 11.36 41.49 8.28
CA ALA A 205 11.20 42.26 9.51
C ALA A 205 12.12 43.47 9.54
N ARG A 206 13.37 43.37 9.09
CA ARG A 206 14.31 44.49 8.98
C ARG A 206 13.85 45.53 7.97
N ALA A 207 13.25 45.16 6.87
CA ALA A 207 12.73 46.08 5.86
C ALA A 207 11.65 47.00 6.43
N VAL A 208 10.87 46.55 7.42
CA VAL A 208 9.90 47.38 8.15
C VAL A 208 10.58 48.48 8.94
N LEU A 209 11.71 48.22 9.61
CA LEU A 209 12.47 49.16 10.42
C LEU A 209 13.33 50.15 9.61
N SER A 210 13.85 49.70 8.46
CA SER A 210 14.85 50.46 7.71
C SER A 210 14.29 51.62 6.88
N ARG A 211 12.97 51.94 6.99
CA ARG A 211 12.33 52.97 6.20
C ARG A 211 12.29 54.33 6.92
N PRO A 212 13.14 55.28 6.53
CA PRO A 212 12.91 56.70 6.83
C PRO A 212 11.72 57.18 5.98
N ALA A 213 10.83 57.96 6.61
CA ALA A 213 9.61 58.49 5.96
C ALA A 213 9.86 59.28 4.66
N ALA A 214 11.07 59.77 4.44
CA ALA A 214 11.43 60.63 3.29
C ALA A 214 11.81 59.83 2.00
N GLN A 215 11.96 58.48 2.04
CA GLN A 215 12.34 57.69 0.86
C GLN A 215 11.22 56.79 0.33
N LEU A 216 10.02 56.92 0.87
CA LEU A 216 8.88 56.05 0.54
C LEU A 216 8.20 56.38 -0.82
N THR A 217 8.63 57.44 -1.49
CA THR A 217 7.89 57.95 -2.66
C THR A 217 8.26 57.29 -4.02
N GLU A 218 9.33 56.48 -4.09
CA GLU A 218 9.73 55.90 -5.38
C GLU A 218 10.27 54.45 -5.31
N ASN A 219 10.35 53.80 -4.15
CA ASN A 219 10.94 52.49 -4.09
C ASN A 219 9.88 51.37 -4.08
N LEU A 220 9.66 50.78 -5.26
CA LEU A 220 8.98 49.52 -5.40
C LEU A 220 9.73 48.43 -4.60
N VAL A 221 9.06 47.76 -3.72
CA VAL A 221 9.62 46.61 -2.99
C VAL A 221 9.43 45.37 -3.87
N GLU A 222 10.51 44.91 -4.43
CA GLU A 222 10.50 43.66 -5.19
C GLU A 222 10.35 42.45 -4.26
N VAL A 223 9.32 41.63 -4.49
CA VAL A 223 9.13 40.33 -3.87
C VAL A 223 9.80 39.31 -4.77
N LYS A 224 10.92 38.75 -4.30
CA LYS A 224 11.68 37.73 -5.03
C LYS A 224 11.38 36.33 -4.52
N ALA A 225 11.59 35.34 -5.38
CA ALA A 225 11.48 33.94 -5.02
C ALA A 225 12.49 33.59 -3.90
N PRO A 226 12.04 33.06 -2.75
CA PRO A 226 12.95 32.71 -1.66
C PRO A 226 13.79 31.46 -1.98
N VAL A 227 13.25 30.57 -2.79
CA VAL A 227 13.87 29.31 -3.21
C VAL A 227 13.75 29.12 -4.70
N SER A 228 14.64 28.30 -5.26
CA SER A 228 14.52 27.83 -6.64
C SER A 228 13.54 26.67 -6.71
N GLY A 229 12.74 26.62 -7.77
CA GLY A 229 11.73 25.56 -7.94
C GLY A 229 10.75 25.90 -9.05
N VAL A 230 9.54 25.41 -8.92
CA VAL A 230 8.44 25.64 -9.88
C VAL A 230 7.27 26.26 -9.11
N VAL A 231 6.58 27.19 -9.74
CA VAL A 231 5.33 27.74 -9.22
C VAL A 231 4.27 26.66 -9.25
N LEU A 232 3.77 26.24 -8.09
CA LEU A 232 2.73 25.22 -7.95
C LEU A 232 1.34 25.82 -8.10
N ARG A 233 1.13 26.96 -7.49
CA ARG A 233 -0.16 27.67 -7.49
C ARG A 233 0.05 29.18 -7.31
N VAL A 234 -0.75 29.96 -8.00
CA VAL A 234 -0.86 31.40 -7.82
C VAL A 234 -2.17 31.68 -7.10
N MET A 235 -2.11 32.31 -5.93
CA MET A 235 -3.29 32.66 -5.12
C MET A 235 -3.80 34.05 -5.48
N GLN A 236 -2.87 34.97 -5.78
CA GLN A 236 -3.20 36.37 -6.15
C GLN A 236 -2.50 36.72 -7.46
N GLU A 237 -3.28 36.89 -8.51
CA GLU A 237 -2.76 37.26 -9.85
C GLU A 237 -2.88 38.74 -10.13
N SER A 238 -4.00 39.35 -9.70
CA SER A 238 -4.38 40.70 -10.09
C SER A 238 -3.70 41.77 -9.24
N GLU A 239 -3.51 42.95 -9.85
CA GLU A 239 -3.13 44.16 -9.11
C GLU A 239 -4.20 44.52 -8.06
N MET A 240 -3.77 44.70 -6.82
CA MET A 240 -4.68 44.97 -5.71
C MET A 240 -3.94 45.62 -4.54
N ILE A 241 -4.70 46.23 -3.65
CA ILE A 241 -4.18 46.64 -2.33
C ILE A 241 -4.02 45.39 -1.48
N ALA A 242 -2.79 45.11 -1.07
CA ALA A 242 -2.45 43.93 -0.30
C ALA A 242 -1.96 44.29 1.08
N ASN A 243 -2.39 43.52 2.08
CA ASN A 243 -1.86 43.61 3.43
C ASN A 243 -0.62 42.75 3.59
N ALA A 244 0.26 43.08 4.52
CA ALA A 244 1.38 42.23 4.86
C ALA A 244 0.89 40.85 5.33
N GLY A 245 1.52 39.79 4.86
CA GLY A 245 1.15 38.40 5.13
C GLY A 245 0.15 37.77 4.16
N LEU A 246 -0.38 38.56 3.19
CA LEU A 246 -1.23 38.00 2.13
C LEU A 246 -0.42 37.03 1.27
N GLU A 247 -0.89 35.81 1.12
CA GLU A 247 -0.26 34.76 0.31
C GLU A 247 -0.38 35.10 -1.19
N ILE A 248 0.72 35.10 -1.90
CA ILE A 248 0.79 35.43 -3.34
C ILE A 248 0.80 34.16 -4.18
N LEU A 249 1.78 33.29 -3.95
CA LEU A 249 1.97 32.06 -4.70
C LEU A 249 2.72 31.01 -3.87
N GLU A 250 2.65 29.78 -4.33
CA GLU A 250 3.30 28.61 -3.72
C GLU A 250 4.40 28.09 -4.69
N ILE A 251 5.60 27.87 -4.15
CA ILE A 251 6.76 27.34 -4.89
C ILE A 251 7.13 25.99 -4.29
N GLY A 252 7.51 25.04 -5.12
CA GLY A 252 8.02 23.75 -4.68
C GLY A 252 8.90 23.09 -5.74
N ASP A 253 9.60 22.04 -5.33
CA ASP A 253 10.39 21.21 -6.23
C ASP A 253 9.56 19.99 -6.68
N PRO A 254 9.08 19.91 -7.91
CA PRO A 254 8.30 18.78 -8.40
C PRO A 254 9.10 17.48 -8.50
N THR A 255 10.42 17.52 -8.37
CA THR A 255 11.26 16.31 -8.38
C THR A 255 11.35 15.66 -7.00
N ASP A 256 11.03 16.39 -5.93
CA ASP A 256 11.03 15.89 -4.54
C ASP A 256 9.61 15.52 -4.09
N LEU A 257 9.06 14.49 -4.72
CA LEU A 257 7.73 13.96 -4.41
C LEU A 257 7.79 12.87 -3.36
N GLU A 258 6.84 12.90 -2.45
CA GLU A 258 6.50 11.80 -1.55
C GLU A 258 5.01 11.44 -1.71
N VAL A 259 4.60 10.32 -1.17
CA VAL A 259 3.18 9.93 -1.13
C VAL A 259 2.68 10.06 0.32
N GLU A 260 1.58 10.78 0.48
CA GLU A 260 0.82 10.89 1.70
C GLU A 260 -0.37 9.94 1.61
N ALA A 261 -0.32 8.82 2.35
CA ALA A 261 -1.37 7.81 2.40
C ALA A 261 -2.17 7.95 3.69
N GLU A 262 -3.50 7.89 3.57
CA GLU A 262 -4.43 8.02 4.69
C GLU A 262 -4.89 6.62 5.13
N ILE A 263 -4.20 6.05 6.12
CA ILE A 263 -4.39 4.66 6.57
C ILE A 263 -5.34 4.61 7.77
N LEU A 264 -6.23 3.61 7.82
CA LEU A 264 -7.06 3.38 9.01
C LEU A 264 -6.18 3.17 10.24
N SER A 265 -6.51 3.81 11.36
CA SER A 265 -5.68 3.82 12.57
C SER A 265 -5.37 2.40 13.09
N ARG A 266 -6.34 1.47 12.98
CA ARG A 266 -6.16 0.06 13.36
C ARG A 266 -5.10 -0.65 12.51
N ASP A 267 -4.98 -0.30 11.23
CA ASP A 267 -4.07 -0.93 10.29
C ASP A 267 -2.69 -0.25 10.35
N ALA A 268 -2.66 1.06 10.63
CA ALA A 268 -1.43 1.84 10.80
C ALA A 268 -0.53 1.31 11.94
N VAL A 269 -1.11 0.71 12.99
CA VAL A 269 -0.36 0.11 14.11
C VAL A 269 0.54 -1.04 13.65
N THR A 270 0.19 -1.72 12.56
CA THR A 270 0.96 -2.85 12.02
C THR A 270 2.08 -2.39 11.08
N ILE A 271 2.02 -1.17 10.58
CA ILE A 271 3.01 -0.61 9.67
C ILE A 271 4.25 -0.17 10.46
N ARG A 272 5.42 -0.38 9.89
CA ARG A 272 6.69 0.05 10.49
C ARG A 272 7.41 1.02 9.56
N PRO A 273 8.14 2.01 10.09
CA PRO A 273 9.08 2.79 9.29
C PRO A 273 10.05 1.87 8.55
N GLY A 274 10.33 2.18 7.28
CA GLY A 274 11.13 1.34 6.40
C GLY A 274 10.37 0.23 5.66
N ALA A 275 9.08 0.01 5.97
CA ALA A 275 8.24 -0.97 5.27
C ALA A 275 8.17 -0.65 3.78
N GLU A 276 8.22 -1.68 2.95
CA GLU A 276 8.08 -1.55 1.50
C GLU A 276 6.67 -1.12 1.13
N ALA A 277 6.57 -0.24 0.17
CA ALA A 277 5.31 0.23 -0.38
C ALA A 277 5.34 0.18 -1.92
N ARG A 278 4.22 -0.16 -2.51
CA ARG A 278 3.96 -0.07 -3.94
C ARG A 278 2.89 0.97 -4.17
N ILE A 279 3.19 1.90 -5.06
CA ILE A 279 2.26 2.97 -5.43
C ILE A 279 1.62 2.58 -6.76
N GLU A 280 0.34 2.32 -6.70
CA GLU A 280 -0.48 1.83 -7.80
C GLU A 280 -1.42 2.95 -8.29
N GLN A 281 -2.03 2.78 -9.47
CA GLN A 281 -3.03 3.70 -10.05
C GLN A 281 -2.57 5.16 -10.20
N TRP A 282 -1.29 5.37 -10.41
CA TRP A 282 -0.70 6.71 -10.56
C TRP A 282 -0.75 7.27 -12.00
N GLY A 283 -1.35 6.54 -12.95
CA GLY A 283 -1.54 6.98 -14.34
C GLY A 283 -0.70 6.25 -15.38
N ALA A 284 0.29 5.45 -14.97
CA ALA A 284 1.05 4.56 -15.87
C ALA A 284 0.99 3.10 -15.43
N GLY A 285 1.45 2.18 -16.28
CA GLY A 285 1.16 0.74 -16.13
C GLY A 285 1.94 0.01 -15.03
N SER A 286 3.13 0.47 -14.66
CA SER A 286 3.96 -0.20 -13.64
C SER A 286 3.86 0.50 -12.28
N PRO A 287 3.69 -0.24 -11.18
CA PRO A 287 3.71 0.34 -9.84
C PRO A 287 5.06 1.00 -9.53
N LEU A 288 5.04 2.15 -8.84
CA LEU A 288 6.25 2.75 -8.30
C LEU A 288 6.63 2.07 -6.99
N THR A 289 7.92 1.97 -6.74
CA THR A 289 8.45 1.45 -5.48
C THR A 289 8.67 2.59 -4.51
N GLY A 290 8.28 2.38 -3.26
CA GLY A 290 8.48 3.33 -2.17
C GLY A 290 8.83 2.65 -0.86
N LYS A 291 9.22 3.45 0.12
CA LYS A 291 9.40 3.01 1.52
C LYS A 291 8.70 3.97 2.47
N VAL A 292 8.07 3.39 3.48
CA VAL A 292 7.47 4.18 4.56
C VAL A 292 8.58 4.92 5.29
N ARG A 293 8.53 6.25 5.20
CA ARG A 293 9.46 7.11 5.91
C ARG A 293 9.00 7.38 7.33
N ARG A 294 7.73 7.72 7.49
CA ARG A 294 7.17 8.12 8.79
C ARG A 294 5.68 7.84 8.85
N ILE A 295 5.23 7.47 10.02
CA ILE A 295 3.83 7.38 10.40
C ILE A 295 3.57 8.54 11.35
N GLU A 296 2.61 9.40 11.04
CA GLU A 296 2.27 10.51 11.93
C GLU A 296 1.58 10.00 13.18
N PRO A 297 1.94 10.51 14.38
CA PRO A 297 1.42 9.97 15.63
C PRO A 297 -0.02 10.38 15.92
N ALA A 298 -0.54 11.37 15.20
CA ALA A 298 -1.88 11.92 15.41
C ALA A 298 -2.85 11.35 14.39
N ALA A 299 -3.95 10.78 14.85
CA ALA A 299 -5.07 10.40 14.01
C ALA A 299 -6.03 11.59 13.81
N PHE A 300 -6.70 11.58 12.67
CA PHE A 300 -7.78 12.53 12.34
C PHE A 300 -9.03 11.77 11.92
N THR A 301 -10.18 12.43 12.07
CA THR A 301 -11.46 11.86 11.64
C THR A 301 -11.75 12.27 10.20
N LYS A 302 -12.05 11.29 9.35
CA LYS A 302 -12.51 11.47 7.98
C LYS A 302 -13.86 10.78 7.81
N VAL A 303 -14.79 11.44 7.14
CA VAL A 303 -16.07 10.84 6.79
C VAL A 303 -15.89 10.11 5.46
N SER A 304 -16.16 8.81 5.44
CA SER A 304 -16.11 7.98 4.22
C SER A 304 -17.23 8.35 3.25
N SER A 305 -17.14 7.88 2.02
CA SER A 305 -18.18 8.07 1.00
C SER A 305 -19.55 7.49 1.41
N LEU A 306 -19.56 6.58 2.38
CA LEU A 306 -20.78 5.98 2.95
C LEU A 306 -21.33 6.74 4.16
N GLY A 307 -20.72 7.88 4.53
CA GLY A 307 -21.13 8.68 5.68
C GLY A 307 -20.67 8.15 7.04
N VAL A 308 -19.72 7.19 7.07
CA VAL A 308 -19.18 6.63 8.30
C VAL A 308 -17.91 7.38 8.69
N GLU A 309 -17.81 7.78 9.96
CA GLU A 309 -16.59 8.38 10.51
C GLU A 309 -15.51 7.32 10.69
N GLU A 310 -14.34 7.59 10.14
CA GLU A 310 -13.16 6.73 10.21
C GLU A 310 -12.00 7.49 10.86
N GLN A 311 -11.29 6.82 11.76
CA GLN A 311 -10.06 7.35 12.33
C GLN A 311 -8.89 6.94 11.43
N ARG A 312 -8.23 7.92 10.84
CA ARG A 312 -7.12 7.71 9.89
C ARG A 312 -5.83 8.36 10.39
N VAL A 313 -4.72 7.80 9.97
CA VAL A 313 -3.36 8.26 10.28
C VAL A 313 -2.64 8.50 8.95
N ILE A 314 -1.88 9.57 8.89
CA ILE A 314 -1.05 9.88 7.72
C ILE A 314 0.22 9.04 7.77
N VAL A 315 0.48 8.34 6.69
CA VAL A 315 1.72 7.60 6.45
C VAL A 315 2.43 8.24 5.26
N LEU A 316 3.66 8.69 5.48
CA LEU A 316 4.49 9.31 4.46
C LEU A 316 5.42 8.26 3.86
N ILE A 317 5.41 8.18 2.52
CA ILE A 317 6.14 7.18 1.74
C ILE A 317 7.07 7.91 0.78
N ASP A 318 8.36 7.63 0.88
CA ASP A 318 9.36 8.11 -0.06
C ASP A 318 9.36 7.23 -1.31
N LEU A 319 9.39 7.84 -2.49
CA LEU A 319 9.55 7.14 -3.75
C LEU A 319 11.03 6.77 -3.98
N ILE A 320 11.27 5.52 -4.38
CA ILE A 320 12.62 5.02 -4.63
C ILE A 320 12.83 4.96 -6.14
N GLN A 321 13.82 5.74 -6.63
CA GLN A 321 14.23 5.76 -8.04
C GLN A 321 13.02 5.74 -9.00
N PRO A 322 12.12 6.75 -8.92
CA PRO A 322 10.97 6.78 -9.80
C PRO A 322 11.45 6.84 -11.26
N PRO A 323 10.82 6.09 -12.17
CA PRO A 323 11.16 6.14 -13.59
C PRO A 323 10.87 7.53 -14.19
N ASP A 324 11.44 7.82 -15.36
CA ASP A 324 11.28 9.13 -16.01
C ASP A 324 9.81 9.49 -16.29
N GLU A 325 8.97 8.49 -16.53
CA GLU A 325 7.52 8.67 -16.68
C GLU A 325 6.86 9.24 -15.41
N ALA A 326 7.40 8.95 -14.24
CA ALA A 326 6.90 9.47 -12.97
C ALA A 326 7.19 10.98 -12.79
N LYS A 327 8.05 11.58 -13.61
CA LYS A 327 8.28 13.04 -13.65
C LYS A 327 7.03 13.82 -14.07
N THR A 328 6.05 13.15 -14.66
CA THR A 328 4.75 13.74 -15.01
C THR A 328 3.80 13.82 -13.83
N LEU A 329 4.11 13.14 -12.72
CA LEU A 329 3.33 13.24 -11.49
C LEU A 329 3.47 14.65 -10.91
N GLY A 330 2.33 15.28 -10.71
CA GLY A 330 2.25 16.56 -10.01
C GLY A 330 1.97 16.40 -8.52
N ASP A 331 1.81 17.53 -7.85
CA ASP A 331 1.35 17.62 -6.48
C ASP A 331 -0.13 17.24 -6.36
N ARG A 332 -0.52 16.51 -5.31
CA ARG A 332 -1.91 16.10 -5.00
C ARG A 332 -2.57 15.17 -6.03
N PHE A 333 -1.79 14.46 -6.84
CA PHE A 333 -2.34 13.43 -7.71
C PHE A 333 -2.74 12.24 -6.85
N ARG A 334 -3.94 11.72 -7.12
CA ARG A 334 -4.46 10.54 -6.44
C ARG A 334 -3.67 9.30 -6.85
N VAL A 335 -3.35 8.48 -5.86
CA VAL A 335 -2.66 7.19 -6.01
C VAL A 335 -3.22 6.19 -5.04
N GLU A 336 -2.90 4.92 -5.22
CA GLU A 336 -3.14 3.87 -4.23
C GLU A 336 -1.81 3.40 -3.65
N ALA A 337 -1.73 3.35 -2.33
CA ALA A 337 -0.54 2.88 -1.61
C ALA A 337 -0.81 1.49 -1.03
N ARG A 338 -0.05 0.51 -1.51
CA ARG A 338 -0.02 -0.86 -0.99
C ARG A 338 1.21 -1.03 -0.13
N ILE A 339 1.03 -1.04 1.18
CA ILE A 339 2.12 -1.07 2.16
C ILE A 339 2.24 -2.47 2.75
N ALA A 340 3.44 -3.03 2.76
CA ALA A 340 3.72 -4.30 3.39
C ALA A 340 3.71 -4.15 4.92
N THR A 341 2.87 -4.91 5.59
CA THR A 341 2.76 -4.95 7.06
C THR A 341 3.49 -6.14 7.65
N TRP A 342 3.60 -7.21 6.87
CA TRP A 342 4.31 -8.41 7.25
C TRP A 342 4.82 -9.15 6.00
N HIS A 343 5.98 -9.76 6.09
CA HIS A 343 6.59 -10.53 5.02
C HIS A 343 7.40 -11.71 5.60
N ALA A 344 7.31 -12.84 4.92
CA ALA A 344 8.19 -13.98 5.15
C ALA A 344 8.47 -14.69 3.83
N ASP A 345 9.73 -15.11 3.63
CA ASP A 345 10.20 -15.68 2.35
C ASP A 345 9.79 -17.14 2.16
N ASP A 346 9.68 -17.91 3.25
CA ASP A 346 9.40 -19.35 3.19
C ASP A 346 8.43 -19.77 4.29
N VAL A 347 7.14 -19.65 4.02
CA VAL A 347 6.07 -20.11 4.91
C VAL A 347 5.20 -21.12 4.20
N LEU A 348 4.60 -22.02 4.98
CA LEU A 348 3.62 -22.95 4.45
C LEU A 348 2.32 -22.19 4.18
N ILE A 349 1.87 -22.20 2.93
CA ILE A 349 0.67 -21.48 2.49
C ILE A 349 -0.40 -22.41 1.98
N VAL A 350 -1.64 -22.02 2.21
CA VAL A 350 -2.85 -22.65 1.67
C VAL A 350 -3.72 -21.59 0.99
N PRO A 351 -4.38 -21.90 -0.13
CA PRO A 351 -5.38 -21.00 -0.70
C PRO A 351 -6.49 -20.72 0.31
N SER A 352 -6.79 -19.45 0.58
CA SER A 352 -7.82 -19.05 1.57
C SER A 352 -9.21 -19.56 1.21
N SER A 353 -9.49 -19.79 -0.08
CA SER A 353 -10.74 -20.40 -0.57
C SER A 353 -10.93 -21.85 -0.14
N GLY A 354 -9.87 -22.52 0.33
CA GLY A 354 -9.93 -23.88 0.89
C GLY A 354 -10.20 -23.90 2.41
N LEU A 355 -10.28 -22.73 3.05
CA LEU A 355 -10.49 -22.60 4.48
C LEU A 355 -11.92 -22.20 4.79
N PHE A 356 -12.50 -22.77 5.83
CA PHE A 356 -13.79 -22.38 6.36
C PHE A 356 -13.77 -22.38 7.89
N ARG A 357 -14.71 -21.66 8.50
CA ARG A 357 -14.78 -21.54 9.95
C ARG A 357 -15.95 -22.35 10.49
N GLU A 358 -15.67 -23.23 11.42
CA GLU A 358 -16.68 -24.02 12.13
C GLU A 358 -16.38 -23.99 13.63
N ASN A 359 -17.37 -23.64 14.47
CA ASN A 359 -17.22 -23.54 15.93
C ASN A 359 -16.01 -22.68 16.36
N ASN A 360 -15.81 -21.56 15.69
CA ASN A 360 -14.72 -20.62 15.93
C ASN A 360 -13.30 -21.14 15.60
N ALA A 361 -13.16 -22.36 15.06
CA ALA A 361 -11.91 -22.95 14.59
C ALA A 361 -11.83 -22.91 13.05
N TRP A 362 -10.63 -22.73 12.52
CA TRP A 362 -10.39 -22.85 11.10
C TRP A 362 -10.25 -24.30 10.71
N LYS A 363 -10.91 -24.70 9.64
CA LYS A 363 -10.89 -26.05 9.09
C LYS A 363 -10.72 -26.03 7.58
N THR A 364 -10.25 -27.18 7.08
CA THR A 364 -10.20 -27.46 5.65
C THR A 364 -10.58 -28.91 5.39
N TYR A 365 -10.89 -29.23 4.13
CA TYR A 365 -11.00 -30.61 3.70
C TYR A 365 -9.72 -30.99 2.97
N ARG A 366 -8.89 -31.81 3.61
CA ARG A 366 -7.70 -32.39 3.00
C ARG A 366 -8.09 -33.63 2.17
N VAL A 367 -7.64 -33.69 0.94
CA VAL A 367 -7.93 -34.81 0.03
C VAL A 367 -6.80 -35.83 0.12
N VAL A 368 -7.16 -37.06 0.52
CA VAL A 368 -6.26 -38.20 0.55
C VAL A 368 -6.92 -39.37 -0.19
N ASN A 369 -6.29 -39.86 -1.23
CA ASN A 369 -6.80 -40.98 -2.06
C ASN A 369 -8.25 -40.77 -2.55
N GLY A 370 -8.63 -39.55 -2.92
CA GLY A 370 -9.97 -39.25 -3.40
C GLY A 370 -11.05 -39.15 -2.29
N ILE A 371 -10.62 -39.06 -1.04
CA ILE A 371 -11.51 -38.88 0.13
C ILE A 371 -11.18 -37.54 0.80
N ALA A 372 -12.22 -36.76 1.09
CA ALA A 372 -12.12 -35.49 1.79
C ALA A 372 -12.12 -35.73 3.31
N HIS A 373 -11.03 -35.38 3.98
CA HIS A 373 -10.90 -35.46 5.43
C HIS A 373 -10.97 -34.06 6.03
N LYS A 374 -11.97 -33.84 6.89
CA LYS A 374 -12.07 -32.59 7.64
C LYS A 374 -10.91 -32.50 8.61
N THR A 375 -10.09 -31.46 8.48
CA THR A 375 -8.86 -31.27 9.25
C THR A 375 -8.90 -29.90 9.89
N ASP A 376 -8.60 -29.82 11.20
CA ASP A 376 -8.39 -28.57 11.90
C ASP A 376 -7.07 -27.94 11.46
N VAL A 377 -7.08 -26.64 11.24
CA VAL A 377 -5.92 -25.89 10.76
C VAL A 377 -5.72 -24.68 11.65
N GLU A 378 -4.49 -24.46 12.06
CA GLU A 378 -4.08 -23.23 12.72
C GLU A 378 -3.47 -22.31 11.65
N ILE A 379 -4.07 -21.14 11.47
CA ILE A 379 -3.62 -20.17 10.49
C ILE A 379 -2.96 -18.96 11.15
N GLY A 380 -1.92 -18.45 10.51
CA GLY A 380 -1.23 -17.22 10.88
C GLY A 380 -1.70 -16.03 10.03
N HIS A 381 -0.76 -15.44 9.31
CA HIS A 381 -1.00 -14.29 8.46
C HIS A 381 -1.73 -14.66 7.17
N SER A 382 -2.49 -13.71 6.61
CA SER A 382 -3.21 -13.92 5.37
C SER A 382 -3.22 -12.64 4.51
N ASP A 383 -3.04 -12.79 3.20
CA ASP A 383 -3.20 -11.71 2.22
C ASP A 383 -4.61 -11.65 1.61
N GLY A 384 -5.55 -12.47 2.15
CA GLY A 384 -6.91 -12.64 1.64
C GLY A 384 -7.04 -13.70 0.55
N ARG A 385 -5.98 -14.03 -0.18
CA ARG A 385 -5.95 -15.08 -1.22
C ARG A 385 -5.25 -16.35 -0.74
N LYS A 386 -4.21 -16.17 0.06
CA LYS A 386 -3.41 -17.23 0.66
C LYS A 386 -3.31 -16.97 2.16
N SER A 387 -3.28 -18.04 2.93
CA SER A 387 -3.11 -17.98 4.38
C SER A 387 -1.92 -18.83 4.80
N GLU A 388 -1.16 -18.32 5.75
CA GLU A 388 -0.07 -19.04 6.40
C GLU A 388 -0.65 -20.17 7.24
N VAL A 389 -0.06 -21.35 7.16
CA VAL A 389 -0.41 -22.52 7.98
C VAL A 389 0.64 -22.70 9.06
N LEU A 390 0.22 -22.57 10.32
CA LEU A 390 1.06 -22.80 11.49
C LEU A 390 1.03 -24.27 11.91
N ALA A 391 -0.15 -24.92 11.82
CA ALA A 391 -0.33 -26.33 12.14
C ALA A 391 -1.52 -26.94 11.37
N GLY A 392 -1.54 -28.28 11.28
CA GLY A 392 -2.65 -29.05 10.70
C GLY A 392 -2.43 -29.56 9.29
N LEU A 393 -1.57 -28.93 8.49
CA LEU A 393 -1.27 -29.33 7.10
C LEU A 393 0.23 -29.45 6.88
N LYS A 394 0.61 -30.11 5.77
CA LYS A 394 2.01 -30.27 5.33
C LYS A 394 2.14 -29.85 3.87
N ALA A 395 3.36 -29.50 3.48
CA ALA A 395 3.66 -29.23 2.07
C ALA A 395 3.34 -30.47 1.22
N GLY A 396 2.67 -30.25 0.07
CA GLY A 396 2.17 -31.30 -0.80
C GLY A 396 0.78 -31.81 -0.46
N ASP A 397 0.18 -31.40 0.68
CA ASP A 397 -1.22 -31.73 0.95
C ASP A 397 -2.13 -31.02 -0.06
N ARG A 398 -3.20 -31.70 -0.47
CA ARG A 398 -4.22 -31.12 -1.35
C ARG A 398 -5.46 -30.80 -0.53
N VAL A 399 -5.97 -29.60 -0.68
CA VAL A 399 -7.18 -29.11 0.01
C VAL A 399 -8.26 -28.78 -1.00
N LEU A 400 -9.51 -28.99 -0.62
CA LEU A 400 -10.64 -28.58 -1.44
C LEU A 400 -10.73 -27.05 -1.49
N LEU A 401 -10.94 -26.51 -2.67
CA LEU A 401 -11.28 -25.10 -2.88
C LEU A 401 -12.81 -24.97 -2.93
N HIS A 402 -13.33 -23.92 -2.30
CA HIS A 402 -14.77 -23.65 -2.28
C HIS A 402 -15.64 -24.88 -1.97
N PRO A 403 -15.42 -25.57 -0.81
CA PRO A 403 -16.12 -26.82 -0.53
C PRO A 403 -17.64 -26.64 -0.60
N PRO A 404 -18.34 -27.37 -1.49
CA PRO A 404 -19.78 -27.31 -1.55
C PRO A 404 -20.42 -27.94 -0.31
N ASP A 405 -21.62 -27.52 0.08
CA ASP A 405 -22.36 -28.00 1.27
C ASP A 405 -22.59 -29.52 1.27
N ALA A 406 -22.57 -30.14 0.09
CA ALA A 406 -22.68 -31.58 -0.07
C ALA A 406 -21.45 -32.36 0.44
N VAL A 407 -20.28 -31.72 0.55
CA VAL A 407 -19.07 -32.35 1.03
C VAL A 407 -19.08 -32.41 2.56
N LYS A 408 -18.99 -33.60 3.09
CA LYS A 408 -18.85 -33.89 4.50
C LYS A 408 -17.53 -34.62 4.76
N ASP A 409 -17.19 -34.78 6.01
CA ASP A 409 -16.04 -35.62 6.37
C ASP A 409 -16.18 -37.01 5.74
N GLN A 410 -15.09 -37.55 5.21
CA GLN A 410 -15.00 -38.83 4.49
C GLN A 410 -15.83 -38.92 3.19
N SER A 411 -16.28 -37.80 2.63
CA SER A 411 -16.92 -37.81 1.31
C SER A 411 -15.95 -38.21 0.20
N LYS A 412 -16.42 -39.05 -0.73
CA LYS A 412 -15.67 -39.35 -1.96
C LYS A 412 -15.70 -38.15 -2.91
N VAL A 413 -14.56 -37.70 -3.34
CA VAL A 413 -14.37 -36.58 -4.22
C VAL A 413 -13.55 -36.96 -5.45
N VAL A 414 -13.80 -36.29 -6.57
CA VAL A 414 -13.01 -36.42 -7.78
C VAL A 414 -12.60 -35.02 -8.23
N GLU A 415 -11.36 -34.89 -8.58
CA GLU A 415 -10.82 -33.62 -9.09
C GLU A 415 -11.39 -33.35 -10.48
N LYS A 416 -11.80 -32.12 -10.67
CA LYS A 416 -12.42 -31.63 -11.92
C LYS A 416 -11.36 -31.20 -12.93
#